data_03b5da8a443d4dbadac8d938415c90c2
#
_entry.id   03b5da8a443d4dbadac8d938415c90c2
#
_cell.length_a   1.000
_cell.length_b   1.000
_cell.length_c   1.000
_cell.angle_alpha   90.00
_cell.angle_beta   90.00
_cell.angle_gamma   90.00
#
_symmetry.space_group_name_H-M   'P 1'
#
loop_
_entity.id
_entity.type
_entity.pdbx_description
1 polymer ?
#
loop_
_entity_poly.entity_id
_entity_poly.type
_entity_poly.pdbx_seq_one_letter_code
_entity_poly.pdbx_strand_id
1 'polypeptide(L)'
;MHNHILSIILFTPLAGALLLIFVPKENKDAIRWIANIFALAGLLVSIPLVPWFWAQRFEPGFKFMEGAPNNWIPSIGAGYVLGIDGISFLLIMLTTLLGWISILSSWTAIENRVKEYYIWFLVLQTGMLGVFMALDFFLFFVFWEAMLVPMYLLIGIWGGPRKLYAAIKFFLYTLFGSVLMLLSVLFLYFYNFHQTGQYTFSIQALYKTAPLIFHDPAYGSTFAILLFLAFFLAFAIKVPMFPFHTWLPDAHVEAPTAGSVILAGVLLKMGTYGFVRFALPFFPDVVMHPKVRGWMIFLSIVGIIYGALVSLMQKDMKKLVAYSSVSHLGFCTLGIFALNQAGLSGSVLQQINHGISTGALFLIVGILYERRHTREISEYGGISNVMPVYATITMIMFLSSMGLPLLNGFVGEFTILQGTFMENWKWAAWAVPGVILAAAYLLWLYQRVFFGTVTNPKNEKLHDLTPRELLTFAPLVIIAFWIGLYPKPFFQILEQPVNQIVYTVRGKDYPGVQNVNAAIRPADDAGNTAAEQAELNQSKGTK
;
A
#
# COMPACT_ATOMS: atom_id res chain seq x y z
N MET A 1 -15.46 21.88 -9.62
CA MET A 1 -15.15 20.69 -8.84
C MET A 1 -14.14 19.78 -9.54
N HIS A 2 -14.27 19.55 -10.85
CA HIS A 2 -13.36 18.66 -11.59
C HIS A 2 -11.88 19.04 -11.48
N ASN A 3 -11.56 20.34 -11.53
CA ASN A 3 -10.17 20.83 -11.58
C ASN A 3 -9.41 20.82 -10.24
N HIS A 4 -10.07 20.51 -9.11
CA HIS A 4 -9.46 20.49 -7.78
C HIS A 4 -9.91 19.33 -6.92
N ILE A 5 -10.34 18.22 -7.54
CA ILE A 5 -10.93 17.07 -6.82
C ILE A 5 -9.89 16.38 -5.93
N LEU A 6 -8.63 16.29 -6.36
CA LEU A 6 -7.57 15.66 -5.59
C LEU A 6 -7.22 16.49 -4.37
N SER A 7 -7.08 17.80 -4.50
CA SER A 7 -6.87 18.70 -3.37
C SER A 7 -8.04 18.66 -2.38
N ILE A 8 -9.28 18.56 -2.85
CA ILE A 8 -10.46 18.45 -1.98
C ILE A 8 -10.40 17.14 -1.19
N ILE A 9 -10.13 16.00 -1.85
CA ILE A 9 -9.99 14.70 -1.17
C ILE A 9 -8.84 14.74 -0.17
N LEU A 10 -7.70 15.30 -0.56
CA LEU A 10 -6.49 15.41 0.26
C LEU A 10 -6.73 16.18 1.56
N PHE A 11 -7.36 17.35 1.46
CA PHE A 11 -7.50 18.27 2.58
C PHE A 11 -8.80 18.13 3.37
N THR A 12 -9.77 17.31 2.91
CA THR A 12 -11.00 17.07 3.68
C THR A 12 -10.72 16.54 5.08
N PRO A 13 -9.87 15.51 5.31
CA PRO A 13 -9.55 15.07 6.67
C PRO A 13 -8.83 16.17 7.48
N LEU A 14 -7.93 16.92 6.86
CA LEU A 14 -7.22 18.02 7.53
C LEU A 14 -8.18 19.13 7.98
N ALA A 15 -9.18 19.46 7.18
CA ALA A 15 -10.22 20.43 7.56
C ALA A 15 -10.98 19.95 8.81
N GLY A 16 -11.27 18.65 8.91
CA GLY A 16 -11.82 18.05 10.11
C GLY A 16 -10.89 18.17 11.32
N ALA A 17 -9.60 17.92 11.14
CA ALA A 17 -8.59 18.07 12.20
C ALA A 17 -8.51 19.53 12.70
N LEU A 18 -8.50 20.50 11.78
CA LEU A 18 -8.49 21.92 12.11
C LEU A 18 -9.76 22.35 12.85
N LEU A 19 -10.94 21.89 12.42
CA LEU A 19 -12.20 22.17 13.11
C LEU A 19 -12.19 21.62 14.54
N LEU A 20 -11.66 20.42 14.75
CA LEU A 20 -11.56 19.81 16.08
C LEU A 20 -10.71 20.64 17.07
N ILE A 21 -9.77 21.45 16.59
CA ILE A 21 -8.97 22.34 17.47
C ILE A 21 -9.87 23.28 18.27
N PHE A 22 -10.97 23.74 17.71
CA PHE A 22 -11.89 24.70 18.32
C PHE A 22 -12.97 24.04 19.19
N VAL A 23 -13.14 22.70 19.12
CA VAL A 23 -14.15 21.98 19.92
C VAL A 23 -13.63 21.77 21.35
N PRO A 24 -14.42 22.08 22.41
CA PRO A 24 -14.03 21.79 23.80
C PRO A 24 -13.73 20.31 24.01
N LYS A 25 -12.66 19.99 24.74
CA LYS A 25 -12.22 18.60 25.00
C LYS A 25 -13.20 17.77 25.83
N GLU A 26 -14.08 18.43 26.56
CA GLU A 26 -15.11 17.83 27.39
C GLU A 26 -16.24 17.23 26.54
N ASN A 27 -16.50 17.79 25.36
CA ASN A 27 -17.56 17.34 24.47
C ASN A 27 -17.07 16.19 23.56
N LYS A 28 -16.83 15.02 24.16
CA LYS A 28 -16.30 13.83 23.49
C LYS A 28 -17.18 13.36 22.33
N ASP A 29 -18.50 13.48 22.45
CA ASP A 29 -19.43 13.02 21.42
C ASP A 29 -19.38 13.93 20.18
N ALA A 30 -19.34 15.25 20.35
CA ALA A 30 -19.16 16.16 19.23
C ALA A 30 -17.82 15.90 18.51
N ILE A 31 -16.75 15.65 19.26
CA ILE A 31 -15.42 15.30 18.68
C ILE A 31 -15.53 14.04 17.84
N ARG A 32 -16.15 12.96 18.37
CA ARG A 32 -16.33 11.69 17.67
C ARG A 32 -17.15 11.87 16.39
N TRP A 33 -18.27 12.62 16.47
CA TRP A 33 -19.13 12.87 15.32
C TRP A 33 -18.41 13.68 14.24
N ILE A 34 -17.75 14.78 14.59
CA ILE A 34 -17.01 15.60 13.64
C ILE A 34 -15.93 14.77 12.94
N ALA A 35 -15.14 13.99 13.68
CA ALA A 35 -14.11 13.14 13.08
C ALA A 35 -14.71 12.12 12.11
N ASN A 36 -15.83 11.47 12.48
CA ASN A 36 -16.51 10.51 11.60
C ASN A 36 -17.10 11.18 10.35
N ILE A 37 -17.72 12.35 10.50
CA ILE A 37 -18.30 13.11 9.38
C ILE A 37 -17.20 13.48 8.37
N PHE A 38 -16.05 14.01 8.81
CA PHE A 38 -14.98 14.40 7.90
C PHE A 38 -14.27 13.20 7.27
N ALA A 39 -14.11 12.09 7.99
CA ALA A 39 -13.57 10.86 7.41
C ALA A 39 -14.53 10.25 6.36
N LEU A 40 -15.83 10.21 6.68
CA LEU A 40 -16.87 9.78 5.74
C LEU A 40 -16.97 10.74 4.54
N ALA A 41 -16.89 12.05 4.78
CA ALA A 41 -16.88 13.04 3.71
C ALA A 41 -15.69 12.83 2.76
N GLY A 42 -14.50 12.52 3.27
CA GLY A 42 -13.34 12.16 2.46
C GLY A 42 -13.61 10.95 1.56
N LEU A 43 -14.27 9.92 2.08
CA LEU A 43 -14.71 8.77 1.29
C LEU A 43 -15.77 9.19 0.25
N LEU A 44 -16.81 9.90 0.65
CA LEU A 44 -17.90 10.30 -0.25
C LEU A 44 -17.41 11.23 -1.39
N VAL A 45 -16.51 12.16 -1.10
CA VAL A 45 -15.89 13.04 -2.10
C VAL A 45 -14.99 12.26 -3.06
N SER A 46 -14.45 11.11 -2.65
CA SER A 46 -13.65 10.25 -3.54
C SER A 46 -14.51 9.38 -4.47
N ILE A 47 -15.79 9.13 -4.17
CA ILE A 47 -16.68 8.29 -5.01
C ILE A 47 -16.81 8.81 -6.46
N PRO A 48 -16.97 10.12 -6.73
CA PRO A 48 -17.05 10.63 -8.10
C PRO A 48 -15.81 10.32 -8.96
N LEU A 49 -14.64 10.07 -8.35
CA LEU A 49 -13.47 9.60 -9.10
C LEU A 49 -13.72 8.25 -9.79
N VAL A 50 -14.59 7.39 -9.24
CA VAL A 50 -14.84 6.05 -9.79
C VAL A 50 -15.36 6.12 -11.23
N PRO A 51 -16.51 6.72 -11.55
CA PRO A 51 -16.98 6.82 -12.92
C PRO A 51 -16.07 7.68 -13.82
N TRP A 52 -15.48 8.74 -13.27
CA TRP A 52 -14.58 9.62 -14.05
C TRP A 52 -13.27 8.92 -14.41
N PHE A 53 -12.65 8.20 -13.48
CA PHE A 53 -11.45 7.41 -13.76
C PHE A 53 -11.77 6.24 -14.69
N TRP A 54 -12.93 5.60 -14.49
CA TRP A 54 -13.38 4.49 -15.33
C TRP A 54 -13.49 4.87 -16.81
N ALA A 55 -14.01 6.06 -17.09
CA ALA A 55 -14.12 6.59 -18.47
C ALA A 55 -12.75 6.73 -19.16
N GLN A 56 -11.71 7.08 -18.40
CA GLN A 56 -10.36 7.37 -18.88
C GLN A 56 -9.35 6.24 -18.58
N ARG A 57 -9.79 5.06 -18.13
CA ARG A 57 -8.90 4.00 -17.61
C ARG A 57 -7.87 3.48 -18.60
N PHE A 58 -8.17 3.56 -19.89
CA PHE A 58 -7.28 3.12 -20.97
C PHE A 58 -6.40 4.25 -21.55
N GLU A 59 -6.60 5.48 -21.12
CA GLU A 59 -5.74 6.58 -21.52
C GLU A 59 -4.38 6.48 -20.81
N PRO A 60 -3.27 6.77 -21.49
CA PRO A 60 -1.95 6.76 -20.87
C PRO A 60 -1.74 7.96 -19.92
N GLY A 61 -0.75 7.82 -19.02
CA GLY A 61 -0.31 8.89 -18.14
C GLY A 61 -1.18 9.14 -16.90
N PHE A 62 -0.83 10.20 -16.19
CA PHE A 62 -1.54 10.63 -14.98
C PHE A 62 -2.79 11.44 -15.33
N LYS A 63 -3.84 11.28 -14.52
CA LYS A 63 -5.15 11.88 -14.68
C LYS A 63 -5.45 12.86 -13.55
N PHE A 64 -6.40 13.75 -13.77
CA PHE A 64 -6.83 14.76 -12.79
C PHE A 64 -5.66 15.58 -12.23
N MET A 65 -4.71 15.92 -13.11
CA MET A 65 -3.53 16.67 -12.69
C MET A 65 -3.92 18.06 -12.17
N GLU A 66 -3.40 18.41 -11.00
CA GLU A 66 -3.59 19.69 -10.34
C GLU A 66 -2.22 20.33 -10.06
N GLY A 67 -2.14 21.66 -10.28
CA GLY A 67 -0.90 22.40 -10.12
C GLY A 67 0.04 22.33 -11.31
N ALA A 68 1.23 22.88 -11.14
CA ALA A 68 2.28 22.88 -12.15
C ALA A 68 3.66 22.71 -11.51
N PRO A 69 4.64 22.15 -12.22
CA PRO A 69 6.02 22.11 -11.73
C PRO A 69 6.51 23.49 -11.31
N ASN A 70 7.30 23.56 -10.24
CA ASN A 70 7.97 24.77 -9.73
C ASN A 70 7.03 25.90 -9.26
N ASN A 71 5.75 25.61 -9.02
CA ASN A 71 4.76 26.64 -8.63
C ASN A 71 4.63 26.86 -7.11
N TRP A 72 5.26 26.01 -6.28
CA TRP A 72 5.15 26.10 -4.81
C TRP A 72 6.36 26.82 -4.20
N ILE A 73 7.57 26.31 -4.44
CA ILE A 73 8.82 26.96 -4.01
C ILE A 73 9.75 27.08 -5.23
N PRO A 74 9.57 28.16 -6.05
CA PRO A 74 10.30 28.31 -7.31
C PRO A 74 11.82 28.33 -7.16
N SER A 75 12.33 28.85 -6.02
CA SER A 75 13.77 28.96 -5.74
C SER A 75 14.51 27.61 -5.72
N ILE A 76 13.82 26.53 -5.39
CA ILE A 76 14.36 25.17 -5.39
C ILE A 76 13.71 24.28 -6.45
N GLY A 77 12.81 24.81 -7.26
CA GLY A 77 12.13 24.03 -8.28
C GLY A 77 11.12 23.02 -7.73
N ALA A 78 10.55 23.25 -6.54
CA ALA A 78 9.51 22.39 -5.97
C ALA A 78 8.12 22.86 -6.37
N GLY A 79 7.26 21.92 -6.74
CA GLY A 79 5.90 22.16 -7.20
C GLY A 79 4.84 21.48 -6.33
N TYR A 80 3.71 22.18 -6.16
CA TYR A 80 2.49 21.52 -5.70
C TYR A 80 1.82 20.88 -6.91
N VAL A 81 2.13 19.63 -7.16
CA VAL A 81 1.61 18.87 -8.30
C VAL A 81 1.00 17.57 -7.81
N LEU A 82 -0.29 17.42 -8.05
CA LEU A 82 -1.03 16.21 -7.77
C LEU A 82 -1.47 15.54 -9.09
N GLY A 83 -1.59 14.23 -9.07
CA GLY A 83 -2.13 13.45 -10.17
C GLY A 83 -2.21 11.97 -9.81
N ILE A 84 -3.07 11.24 -10.49
CA ILE A 84 -3.31 9.83 -10.21
C ILE A 84 -3.30 9.00 -11.48
N ASP A 85 -2.84 7.77 -11.34
CA ASP A 85 -3.04 6.67 -12.29
C ASP A 85 -3.86 5.54 -11.64
N GLY A 86 -4.01 4.41 -12.31
CA GLY A 86 -4.78 3.28 -11.77
C GLY A 86 -4.22 2.72 -10.47
N ILE A 87 -2.90 2.77 -10.25
CA ILE A 87 -2.26 2.32 -9.02
C ILE A 87 -2.61 3.26 -7.86
N SER A 88 -2.40 4.55 -8.05
CA SER A 88 -2.75 5.59 -7.07
C SER A 88 -4.25 5.60 -6.77
N PHE A 89 -5.09 5.49 -7.80
CA PHE A 89 -6.55 5.49 -7.65
C PHE A 89 -7.04 4.41 -6.68
N LEU A 90 -6.61 3.15 -6.87
CA LEU A 90 -7.02 2.05 -5.98
C LEU A 90 -6.53 2.25 -4.54
N LEU A 91 -5.32 2.76 -4.35
CA LEU A 91 -4.75 3.04 -3.02
C LEU A 91 -5.45 4.22 -2.32
N ILE A 92 -5.88 5.24 -3.05
CA ILE A 92 -6.67 6.36 -2.53
C ILE A 92 -8.05 5.87 -2.06
N MET A 93 -8.73 5.06 -2.88
CA MET A 93 -10.02 4.47 -2.50
C MET A 93 -9.91 3.60 -1.25
N LEU A 94 -8.86 2.79 -1.16
CA LEU A 94 -8.56 2.00 0.03
C LEU A 94 -8.28 2.88 1.26
N THR A 95 -7.52 3.96 1.09
CA THR A 95 -7.14 4.87 2.18
C THR A 95 -8.34 5.62 2.73
N THR A 96 -9.23 6.11 1.88
CA THR A 96 -10.44 6.81 2.32
C THR A 96 -11.42 5.87 3.03
N LEU A 97 -11.58 4.64 2.51
CA LEU A 97 -12.43 3.63 3.12
C LEU A 97 -11.91 3.19 4.49
N LEU A 98 -10.64 2.77 4.57
CA LEU A 98 -10.05 2.29 5.83
C LEU A 98 -9.87 3.42 6.84
N GLY A 99 -9.66 4.66 6.40
CA GLY A 99 -9.63 5.84 7.25
C GLY A 99 -10.94 6.03 8.00
N TRP A 100 -12.07 6.01 7.28
CA TRP A 100 -13.39 6.09 7.88
C TRP A 100 -13.70 4.90 8.81
N ILE A 101 -13.46 3.66 8.36
CA ILE A 101 -13.70 2.45 9.15
C ILE A 101 -12.90 2.51 10.46
N SER A 102 -11.64 2.94 10.41
CA SER A 102 -10.77 3.03 11.58
C SER A 102 -11.25 4.07 12.59
N ILE A 103 -11.70 5.23 12.13
CA ILE A 103 -12.27 6.27 12.99
C ILE A 103 -13.57 5.78 13.62
N LEU A 104 -14.45 5.12 12.84
CA LEU A 104 -15.70 4.56 13.32
C LEU A 104 -15.47 3.44 14.36
N SER A 105 -14.48 2.58 14.14
CA SER A 105 -14.13 1.50 15.07
C SER A 105 -13.57 2.02 16.40
N SER A 106 -12.97 3.21 16.42
CA SER A 106 -12.38 3.80 17.63
C SER A 106 -13.40 4.42 18.60
N TRP A 107 -14.68 4.41 18.29
CA TRP A 107 -15.71 5.14 19.00
C TRP A 107 -15.75 4.84 20.50
N THR A 108 -15.69 3.55 20.87
CA THR A 108 -15.71 3.09 22.27
C THR A 108 -14.33 2.80 22.83
N ALA A 109 -13.37 2.46 21.97
CA ALA A 109 -12.04 2.06 22.38
C ALA A 109 -11.20 3.21 22.96
N ILE A 110 -11.51 4.46 22.59
CA ILE A 110 -10.72 5.63 22.99
C ILE A 110 -11.54 6.52 23.92
N GLU A 111 -11.14 6.53 25.20
CA GLU A 111 -11.79 7.33 26.25
C GLU A 111 -10.92 8.48 26.79
N ASN A 112 -9.61 8.34 26.67
CA ASN A 112 -8.63 9.30 27.16
C ASN A 112 -8.05 10.11 26.00
N ARG A 113 -7.94 11.44 26.19
CA ARG A 113 -7.38 12.38 25.21
C ARG A 113 -8.01 12.22 23.82
N VAL A 114 -9.36 12.10 23.80
CA VAL A 114 -10.15 11.78 22.61
C VAL A 114 -9.94 12.79 21.50
N LYS A 115 -9.86 14.09 21.84
CA LYS A 115 -9.67 15.19 20.89
C LYS A 115 -8.35 15.05 20.12
N GLU A 116 -7.25 14.87 20.83
CA GLU A 116 -5.92 14.73 20.24
C GLU A 116 -5.82 13.46 19.39
N TYR A 117 -6.46 12.37 19.83
CA TYR A 117 -6.49 11.13 19.07
C TYR A 117 -7.06 11.33 17.67
N TYR A 118 -8.26 11.91 17.58
CA TYR A 118 -8.92 12.11 16.29
C TYR A 118 -8.24 13.17 15.42
N ILE A 119 -7.66 14.22 16.01
CA ILE A 119 -6.84 15.19 15.28
C ILE A 119 -5.68 14.47 14.60
N TRP A 120 -4.87 13.71 15.36
CA TRP A 120 -3.72 13.01 14.79
C TRP A 120 -4.13 11.95 13.76
N PHE A 121 -5.27 11.30 13.95
CA PHE A 121 -5.76 10.32 13.00
C PHE A 121 -6.14 10.94 11.64
N LEU A 122 -6.82 12.09 11.66
CA LEU A 122 -7.18 12.84 10.45
C LEU A 122 -5.96 13.44 9.75
N VAL A 123 -4.97 13.94 10.51
CA VAL A 123 -3.68 14.39 9.97
C VAL A 123 -2.93 13.23 9.30
N LEU A 124 -2.92 12.06 9.95
CA LEU A 124 -2.33 10.83 9.38
C LEU A 124 -2.99 10.46 8.05
N GLN A 125 -4.32 10.52 7.97
CA GLN A 125 -5.06 10.22 6.74
C GLN A 125 -4.69 11.18 5.62
N THR A 126 -4.53 12.48 5.90
CA THR A 126 -4.05 13.47 4.93
C THR A 126 -2.65 13.13 4.42
N GLY A 127 -1.72 12.79 5.32
CA GLY A 127 -0.36 12.40 4.93
C GLY A 127 -0.35 11.18 3.99
N MET A 128 -1.13 10.16 4.30
CA MET A 128 -1.23 8.95 3.45
C MET A 128 -1.80 9.24 2.06
N LEU A 129 -2.86 10.06 1.97
CA LEU A 129 -3.44 10.48 0.69
C LEU A 129 -2.43 11.26 -0.15
N GLY A 130 -1.70 12.19 0.47
CA GLY A 130 -0.68 12.99 -0.20
C GLY A 130 0.43 12.15 -0.82
N VAL A 131 0.88 11.08 -0.15
CA VAL A 131 1.89 10.16 -0.70
C VAL A 131 1.44 9.51 -2.00
N PHE A 132 0.17 9.12 -2.12
CA PHE A 132 -0.35 8.48 -3.33
C PHE A 132 -0.73 9.43 -4.46
N MET A 133 -0.83 10.73 -4.17
CA MET A 133 -1.24 11.76 -5.15
C MET A 133 -0.09 12.62 -5.65
N ALA A 134 1.02 12.76 -4.89
CA ALA A 134 2.11 13.66 -5.22
C ALA A 134 2.85 13.24 -6.50
N LEU A 135 3.02 14.17 -7.43
CA LEU A 135 3.83 14.05 -8.65
C LEU A 135 5.11 14.91 -8.62
N ASP A 136 5.37 15.58 -7.52
CA ASP A 136 6.62 16.23 -7.18
C ASP A 136 7.29 15.47 -6.03
N PHE A 137 8.60 15.19 -6.16
CA PHE A 137 9.27 14.33 -5.16
C PHE A 137 9.47 15.05 -3.82
N PHE A 138 9.64 16.36 -3.82
CA PHE A 138 9.71 17.13 -2.58
C PHE A 138 8.37 17.08 -1.85
N LEU A 139 7.27 17.29 -2.57
CA LEU A 139 5.91 17.16 -2.02
C LEU A 139 5.62 15.75 -1.51
N PHE A 140 6.01 14.74 -2.28
CA PHE A 140 5.93 13.33 -1.86
C PHE A 140 6.67 13.11 -0.53
N PHE A 141 7.91 13.59 -0.42
CA PHE A 141 8.74 13.41 0.76
C PHE A 141 8.16 14.12 1.98
N VAL A 142 7.59 15.32 1.81
CA VAL A 142 6.88 16.02 2.90
C VAL A 142 5.73 15.17 3.44
N PHE A 143 4.88 14.61 2.59
CA PHE A 143 3.78 13.73 3.04
C PHE A 143 4.28 12.40 3.61
N TRP A 144 5.34 11.85 3.04
CA TRP A 144 5.98 10.60 3.50
C TRP A 144 6.51 10.74 4.93
N GLU A 145 7.13 11.86 5.27
CA GLU A 145 7.62 12.13 6.63
C GLU A 145 6.49 12.64 7.56
N ALA A 146 5.59 13.48 7.05
CA ALA A 146 4.52 14.05 7.86
C ALA A 146 3.62 13.01 8.52
N MET A 147 3.46 11.81 7.92
CA MET A 147 2.65 10.74 8.51
C MET A 147 3.35 9.99 9.65
N LEU A 148 4.69 10.09 9.80
CA LEU A 148 5.43 9.40 10.85
C LEU A 148 5.08 9.96 12.23
N VAL A 149 4.96 11.27 12.36
CA VAL A 149 4.67 11.94 13.64
C VAL A 149 3.31 11.54 14.19
N PRO A 150 2.19 11.63 13.45
CA PRO A 150 0.91 11.14 13.92
C PRO A 150 0.94 9.67 14.34
N MET A 151 1.56 8.79 13.54
CA MET A 151 1.61 7.37 13.88
C MET A 151 2.48 7.09 15.11
N TYR A 152 3.61 7.79 15.27
CA TYR A 152 4.43 7.74 16.48
C TYR A 152 3.62 8.12 17.72
N LEU A 153 2.83 9.20 17.64
CA LEU A 153 1.99 9.67 18.75
C LEU A 153 0.83 8.72 19.03
N LEU A 154 0.19 8.17 18.00
CA LEU A 154 -0.89 7.18 18.16
C LEU A 154 -0.39 5.93 18.89
N ILE A 155 0.79 5.42 18.55
CA ILE A 155 1.40 4.27 19.26
C ILE A 155 1.86 4.71 20.65
N GLY A 156 2.57 5.82 20.78
CA GLY A 156 3.23 6.25 22.01
C GLY A 156 2.29 6.72 23.12
N ILE A 157 1.11 7.26 22.78
CA ILE A 157 0.14 7.79 23.76
C ILE A 157 -0.93 6.73 24.08
N TRP A 158 -1.58 6.17 23.06
CA TRP A 158 -2.73 5.26 23.22
C TRP A 158 -2.36 3.78 23.09
N GLY A 159 -1.09 3.46 22.98
CA GLY A 159 -0.59 2.09 22.89
C GLY A 159 -0.58 1.34 24.23
N GLY A 160 -0.20 0.07 24.15
CA GLY A 160 -0.11 -0.88 25.25
C GLY A 160 1.10 -0.64 26.19
N PRO A 161 1.45 -1.65 27.01
CA PRO A 161 2.46 -1.49 28.06
C PRO A 161 3.86 -1.07 27.57
N ARG A 162 4.30 -1.55 26.41
CA ARG A 162 5.62 -1.24 25.82
C ARG A 162 5.57 -0.18 24.71
N LYS A 163 4.53 0.66 24.70
CA LYS A 163 4.24 1.65 23.67
C LYS A 163 5.39 2.58 23.31
N LEU A 164 6.17 3.06 24.30
CA LEU A 164 7.30 3.96 24.04
C LEU A 164 8.41 3.26 23.24
N TYR A 165 8.76 2.03 23.64
CA TYR A 165 9.73 1.23 22.89
C TYR A 165 9.28 0.99 21.45
N ALA A 166 8.03 0.59 21.25
CA ALA A 166 7.49 0.31 19.94
C ALA A 166 7.41 1.57 19.06
N ALA A 167 6.99 2.70 19.64
CA ALA A 167 6.92 3.98 18.93
C ALA A 167 8.30 4.48 18.51
N ILE A 168 9.29 4.46 19.40
CA ILE A 168 10.67 4.88 19.11
C ILE A 168 11.29 3.96 18.05
N LYS A 169 11.11 2.64 18.19
CA LYS A 169 11.63 1.67 17.22
C LYS A 169 11.03 1.90 15.83
N PHE A 170 9.70 2.05 15.74
CA PHE A 170 9.01 2.38 14.50
C PHE A 170 9.58 3.66 13.87
N PHE A 171 9.67 4.74 14.65
CA PHE A 171 10.13 6.04 14.18
C PHE A 171 11.56 6.00 13.66
N LEU A 172 12.50 5.46 14.46
CA LEU A 172 13.92 5.42 14.10
C LEU A 172 14.18 4.52 12.89
N TYR A 173 13.52 3.33 12.80
CA TYR A 173 13.65 2.45 11.65
C TYR A 173 13.22 3.15 10.35
N THR A 174 12.05 3.77 10.38
CA THR A 174 11.49 4.42 9.20
C THR A 174 12.27 5.67 8.81
N LEU A 175 12.64 6.51 9.78
CA LEU A 175 13.44 7.72 9.55
C LEU A 175 14.80 7.39 8.95
N PHE A 176 15.49 6.34 9.43
CA PHE A 176 16.79 5.94 8.89
C PHE A 176 16.72 5.63 7.39
N GLY A 177 15.72 4.83 6.98
CA GLY A 177 15.52 4.56 5.56
C GLY A 177 15.17 5.82 4.76
N SER A 178 14.30 6.66 5.28
CA SER A 178 13.87 7.91 4.63
C SER A 178 15.02 8.88 4.39
N VAL A 179 15.94 9.02 5.33
CA VAL A 179 17.12 9.89 5.17
C VAL A 179 18.02 9.41 4.02
N LEU A 180 18.23 8.09 3.89
CA LEU A 180 18.99 7.54 2.78
C LEU A 180 18.30 7.77 1.43
N MET A 181 16.97 7.60 1.38
CA MET A 181 16.19 7.94 0.19
C MET A 181 16.32 9.43 -0.16
N LEU A 182 16.25 10.32 0.84
CA LEU A 182 16.40 11.76 0.61
C LEU A 182 17.76 12.11 -0.01
N LEU A 183 18.84 11.50 0.48
CA LEU A 183 20.18 11.70 -0.10
C LEU A 183 20.23 11.30 -1.58
N SER A 184 19.60 10.15 -1.89
CA SER A 184 19.50 9.69 -3.28
C SER A 184 18.66 10.64 -4.14
N VAL A 185 17.55 11.15 -3.62
CA VAL A 185 16.70 12.13 -4.33
C VAL A 185 17.44 13.44 -4.57
N LEU A 186 18.16 13.94 -3.59
CA LEU A 186 18.99 15.14 -3.76
C LEU A 186 20.05 14.94 -4.85
N PHE A 187 20.68 13.76 -4.90
CA PHE A 187 21.57 13.44 -5.99
C PHE A 187 20.87 13.48 -7.35
N LEU A 188 19.71 12.82 -7.48
CA LEU A 188 18.91 12.84 -8.73
C LEU A 188 18.50 14.26 -9.15
N TYR A 189 18.18 15.10 -8.19
CA TYR A 189 17.84 16.51 -8.41
C TYR A 189 19.01 17.30 -9.02
N PHE A 190 20.21 17.18 -8.44
CA PHE A 190 21.41 17.85 -8.97
C PHE A 190 21.88 17.23 -10.29
N TYR A 191 21.74 15.91 -10.44
CA TYR A 191 22.04 15.22 -11.70
C TYR A 191 21.10 15.70 -12.81
N ASN A 192 19.79 15.83 -12.53
CA ASN A 192 18.84 16.39 -13.49
C ASN A 192 19.23 17.82 -13.91
N PHE A 193 19.65 18.65 -12.96
CA PHE A 193 20.15 19.99 -13.30
C PHE A 193 21.38 19.94 -14.22
N HIS A 194 22.32 19.04 -13.95
CA HIS A 194 23.52 18.88 -14.78
C HIS A 194 23.18 18.44 -16.21
N GLN A 195 22.16 17.61 -16.38
CA GLN A 195 21.72 17.12 -17.68
C GLN A 195 20.84 18.12 -18.46
N THR A 196 20.00 18.90 -17.77
CA THR A 196 18.93 19.69 -18.41
C THR A 196 19.07 21.20 -18.18
N GLY A 197 19.91 21.65 -17.25
CA GLY A 197 20.00 23.05 -16.82
C GLY A 197 18.82 23.51 -15.96
N GLN A 198 17.90 22.62 -15.57
CA GLN A 198 16.69 22.96 -14.81
C GLN A 198 16.67 22.29 -13.44
N TYR A 199 16.49 23.10 -12.39
CA TYR A 199 16.19 22.60 -11.07
C TYR A 199 14.72 22.17 -10.99
N THR A 200 14.45 20.91 -10.72
CA THR A 200 13.08 20.41 -10.55
C THR A 200 13.04 19.12 -9.74
N PHE A 201 11.99 18.99 -8.92
CA PHE A 201 11.62 17.75 -8.24
C PHE A 201 10.49 17.00 -8.97
N SER A 202 10.11 17.43 -10.17
CA SER A 202 9.08 16.73 -10.95
C SER A 202 9.44 15.29 -11.20
N ILE A 203 8.61 14.36 -10.73
CA ILE A 203 8.79 12.91 -10.90
C ILE A 203 8.86 12.55 -12.38
N GLN A 204 8.04 13.22 -13.22
CA GLN A 204 8.03 12.99 -14.67
C GLN A 204 9.34 13.43 -15.34
N ALA A 205 9.98 14.50 -14.85
CA ALA A 205 11.30 14.90 -15.33
C ALA A 205 12.37 13.89 -14.90
N LEU A 206 12.35 13.47 -13.63
CA LEU A 206 13.29 12.51 -13.09
C LEU A 206 13.18 11.12 -13.76
N TYR A 207 12.01 10.71 -14.26
CA TYR A 207 11.86 9.48 -15.05
C TYR A 207 12.69 9.49 -16.33
N LYS A 208 13.02 10.68 -16.87
CA LYS A 208 13.82 10.80 -18.10
C LYS A 208 15.32 10.81 -17.84
N THR A 209 15.74 11.37 -16.70
CA THR A 209 17.17 11.60 -16.40
C THR A 209 17.78 10.55 -15.48
N ALA A 210 17.03 10.03 -14.50
CA ALA A 210 17.54 9.05 -13.55
C ALA A 210 18.08 7.75 -14.21
N PRO A 211 17.44 7.16 -15.23
CA PRO A 211 17.96 5.97 -15.90
C PRO A 211 19.32 6.18 -16.59
N LEU A 212 19.66 7.41 -16.97
CA LEU A 212 20.91 7.71 -17.67
C LEU A 212 22.15 7.46 -16.79
N ILE A 213 22.00 7.52 -15.46
CA ILE A 213 23.11 7.37 -14.51
C ILE A 213 23.83 6.03 -14.67
N PHE A 214 23.12 4.97 -15.00
CA PHE A 214 23.69 3.63 -15.13
C PHE A 214 24.78 3.55 -16.22
N HIS A 215 24.59 4.30 -17.30
CA HIS A 215 25.48 4.37 -18.45
C HIS A 215 26.37 5.63 -18.47
N ASP A 216 26.24 6.50 -17.46
CA ASP A 216 27.03 7.72 -17.37
C ASP A 216 28.50 7.42 -17.07
N PRO A 217 29.47 7.90 -17.90
CA PRO A 217 30.88 7.64 -17.69
C PRO A 217 31.45 8.12 -16.37
N ALA A 218 30.86 9.17 -15.76
CA ALA A 218 31.32 9.75 -14.50
C ALA A 218 30.86 8.94 -13.27
N TYR A 219 29.71 8.25 -13.35
CA TYR A 219 29.10 7.56 -12.22
C TYR A 219 29.03 6.04 -12.41
N GLY A 220 28.47 5.59 -13.52
CA GLY A 220 28.38 4.18 -13.91
C GLY A 220 27.43 3.32 -13.08
N SER A 221 27.43 2.03 -13.40
CA SER A 221 26.49 1.06 -12.84
C SER A 221 26.62 0.89 -11.32
N THR A 222 27.83 0.94 -10.76
CA THR A 222 28.04 0.79 -9.30
C THR A 222 27.37 1.90 -8.51
N PHE A 223 27.46 3.13 -9.00
CA PHE A 223 26.84 4.27 -8.33
C PHE A 223 25.31 4.24 -8.46
N ALA A 224 24.80 3.87 -9.64
CA ALA A 224 23.37 3.66 -9.84
C ALA A 224 22.81 2.58 -8.90
N ILE A 225 23.56 1.50 -8.65
CA ILE A 225 23.19 0.47 -7.67
C ILE A 225 23.16 1.04 -6.25
N LEU A 226 24.12 1.89 -5.85
CA LEU A 226 24.10 2.52 -4.52
C LEU A 226 22.89 3.43 -4.33
N LEU A 227 22.52 4.22 -5.33
CA LEU A 227 21.32 5.05 -5.28
C LEU A 227 20.05 4.20 -5.18
N PHE A 228 19.97 3.13 -5.98
CA PHE A 228 18.89 2.16 -5.88
C PHE A 228 18.80 1.53 -4.49
N LEU A 229 19.92 1.14 -3.88
CA LEU A 229 19.96 0.56 -2.54
C LEU A 229 19.48 1.53 -1.46
N ALA A 230 19.69 2.83 -1.62
CA ALA A 230 19.13 3.86 -0.73
C ALA A 230 17.60 3.90 -0.80
N PHE A 231 17.02 3.90 -2.01
CA PHE A 231 15.58 3.76 -2.22
C PHE A 231 15.05 2.41 -1.73
N PHE A 232 15.76 1.33 -2.09
CA PHE A 232 15.40 -0.03 -1.65
C PHE A 232 15.29 -0.12 -0.14
N LEU A 233 16.27 0.39 0.61
CA LEU A 233 16.26 0.29 2.06
C LEU A 233 15.08 1.05 2.68
N ALA A 234 14.78 2.26 2.20
CA ALA A 234 13.61 3.02 2.64
C ALA A 234 12.32 2.23 2.45
N PHE A 235 12.14 1.66 1.25
CA PHE A 235 10.92 0.92 0.92
C PHE A 235 10.89 -0.46 1.56
N ALA A 236 12.01 -1.17 1.66
CA ALA A 236 12.11 -2.47 2.32
C ALA A 236 11.81 -2.39 3.83
N ILE A 237 12.23 -1.32 4.50
CA ILE A 237 11.85 -1.04 5.89
C ILE A 237 10.34 -0.81 5.97
N LYS A 238 9.77 -0.03 5.07
CA LYS A 238 8.35 0.34 5.10
C LYS A 238 7.43 -0.83 4.77
N VAL A 239 7.81 -1.69 3.80
CA VAL A 239 7.07 -2.91 3.37
C VAL A 239 7.03 -3.99 4.45
N PRO A 240 7.76 -4.02 5.42
CA PRO A 240 8.72 -4.77 6.19
C PRO A 240 9.25 -6.06 5.52
N MET A 241 10.11 -5.87 4.54
CA MET A 241 10.82 -6.99 3.93
C MET A 241 11.79 -7.66 4.93
N PHE A 242 11.98 -8.96 4.81
CA PHE A 242 13.07 -9.62 5.52
C PHE A 242 14.44 -9.07 5.05
N PRO A 243 15.39 -8.74 5.94
CA PRO A 243 15.38 -8.84 7.40
C PRO A 243 14.90 -7.57 8.14
N PHE A 244 14.42 -6.54 7.45
CA PHE A 244 14.08 -5.22 8.00
C PHE A 244 12.69 -5.14 8.66
N HIS A 245 12.05 -6.26 8.95
CA HIS A 245 10.65 -6.37 9.40
C HIS A 245 10.45 -6.27 10.91
N THR A 246 11.50 -6.30 11.71
CA THR A 246 11.39 -6.53 13.17
C THR A 246 10.67 -5.42 13.95
N TRP A 247 10.52 -4.24 13.38
CA TRP A 247 9.77 -3.13 13.97
C TRP A 247 8.25 -3.35 13.90
N LEU A 248 7.77 -4.07 12.87
CA LEU A 248 6.35 -4.20 12.56
C LEU A 248 5.56 -4.93 13.64
N PRO A 249 5.95 -6.12 14.13
CA PRO A 249 5.22 -6.81 15.18
C PRO A 249 5.15 -6.00 16.47
N ASP A 250 6.22 -5.31 16.85
CA ASP A 250 6.24 -4.47 18.05
C ASP A 250 5.27 -3.27 17.89
N ALA A 251 5.31 -2.60 16.75
CA ALA A 251 4.41 -1.48 16.45
C ALA A 251 2.93 -1.92 16.45
N HIS A 252 2.60 -3.05 15.78
CA HIS A 252 1.23 -3.55 15.74
C HIS A 252 0.70 -3.99 17.10
N VAL A 253 1.49 -4.72 17.86
CA VAL A 253 1.08 -5.26 19.17
C VAL A 253 0.73 -4.13 20.12
N GLU A 254 1.52 -3.07 20.12
CA GLU A 254 1.32 -1.93 21.02
C GLU A 254 0.29 -0.91 20.49
N ALA A 255 0.19 -0.69 19.18
CA ALA A 255 -0.75 0.30 18.62
C ALA A 255 -2.21 0.06 19.04
N PRO A 256 -3.05 1.10 19.18
CA PRO A 256 -4.49 0.92 19.28
C PRO A 256 -5.04 0.19 18.05
N THR A 257 -6.19 -0.48 18.16
CA THR A 257 -6.77 -1.32 17.09
C THR A 257 -6.84 -0.58 15.75
N ALA A 258 -7.42 0.61 15.71
CA ALA A 258 -7.52 1.41 14.49
C ALA A 258 -6.15 1.85 13.95
N GLY A 259 -5.18 2.12 14.82
CA GLY A 259 -3.79 2.34 14.44
C GLY A 259 -3.19 1.14 13.71
N SER A 260 -3.47 -0.08 14.20
CA SER A 260 -3.04 -1.32 13.53
C SER A 260 -3.73 -1.54 12.19
N VAL A 261 -5.02 -1.19 12.08
CA VAL A 261 -5.78 -1.27 10.82
C VAL A 261 -5.15 -0.38 9.75
N ILE A 262 -4.88 0.88 10.09
CA ILE A 262 -4.27 1.83 9.14
C ILE A 262 -2.80 1.49 8.85
N LEU A 263 -2.05 1.05 9.84
CA LEU A 263 -0.66 0.63 9.65
C LEU A 263 -0.59 -0.53 8.66
N ALA A 264 -1.34 -1.61 8.89
CA ALA A 264 -1.38 -2.76 7.99
C ALA A 264 -2.09 -2.46 6.68
N GLY A 265 -3.19 -1.71 6.72
CA GLY A 265 -4.05 -1.48 5.57
C GLY A 265 -3.44 -0.53 4.54
N VAL A 266 -2.75 0.52 4.97
CA VAL A 266 -2.30 1.61 4.11
C VAL A 266 -0.79 1.89 4.22
N LEU A 267 -0.24 2.09 5.43
CA LEU A 267 1.14 2.55 5.58
C LEU A 267 2.17 1.61 4.96
N LEU A 268 1.97 0.30 5.07
CA LEU A 268 2.87 -0.68 4.46
C LEU A 268 2.86 -0.60 2.93
N LYS A 269 1.70 -0.22 2.33
CA LYS A 269 1.56 -0.07 0.87
C LYS A 269 2.30 1.13 0.31
N MET A 270 2.62 2.11 1.14
CA MET A 270 3.48 3.21 0.70
C MET A 270 4.86 2.70 0.28
N GLY A 271 5.40 1.67 0.96
CA GLY A 271 6.67 1.05 0.58
C GLY A 271 6.59 0.28 -0.74
N THR A 272 5.56 -0.56 -0.93
CA THR A 272 5.34 -1.26 -2.20
C THR A 272 5.02 -0.29 -3.35
N TYR A 273 4.25 0.77 -3.08
CA TYR A 273 4.03 1.87 -4.00
C TYR A 273 5.35 2.55 -4.39
N GLY A 274 6.23 2.79 -3.41
CA GLY A 274 7.55 3.36 -3.64
C GLY A 274 8.41 2.51 -4.59
N PHE A 275 8.42 1.19 -4.43
CA PHE A 275 9.07 0.29 -5.37
C PHE A 275 8.53 0.46 -6.79
N VAL A 276 7.21 0.41 -6.95
CA VAL A 276 6.55 0.48 -8.26
C VAL A 276 6.68 1.87 -8.88
N ARG A 277 6.52 2.94 -8.08
CA ARG A 277 6.51 4.33 -8.56
C ARG A 277 7.89 4.93 -8.78
N PHE A 278 8.89 4.54 -8.00
CA PHE A 278 10.21 5.17 -8.02
C PHE A 278 11.32 4.18 -8.35
N ALA A 279 11.47 3.10 -7.57
CA ALA A 279 12.61 2.22 -7.71
C ALA A 279 12.68 1.56 -9.11
N LEU A 280 11.56 1.09 -9.64
CA LEU A 280 11.52 0.48 -10.98
C LEU A 280 11.77 1.50 -12.10
N PRO A 281 11.06 2.65 -12.19
CA PRO A 281 11.26 3.58 -13.30
C PRO A 281 12.55 4.40 -13.25
N PHE A 282 13.09 4.67 -12.04
CA PHE A 282 14.34 5.43 -11.91
C PHE A 282 15.57 4.58 -12.20
N PHE A 283 15.50 3.28 -11.92
CA PHE A 283 16.65 2.39 -12.02
C PHE A 283 16.35 1.12 -12.82
N PRO A 284 15.84 1.23 -14.05
CA PRO A 284 15.41 0.07 -14.84
C PRO A 284 16.55 -0.93 -15.08
N ASP A 285 17.76 -0.46 -15.43
CA ASP A 285 18.92 -1.31 -15.68
C ASP A 285 19.42 -2.00 -14.41
N VAL A 286 19.32 -1.32 -13.27
CA VAL A 286 19.70 -1.89 -11.96
C VAL A 286 18.75 -3.03 -11.57
N VAL A 287 17.44 -2.83 -11.69
CA VAL A 287 16.46 -3.88 -11.34
C VAL A 287 16.48 -5.05 -12.30
N MET A 288 16.89 -4.83 -13.55
CA MET A 288 17.12 -5.89 -14.54
C MET A 288 18.44 -6.62 -14.34
N HIS A 289 19.40 -6.04 -13.58
CA HIS A 289 20.67 -6.70 -13.31
C HIS A 289 20.48 -8.03 -12.59
N PRO A 290 20.99 -9.18 -13.11
CA PRO A 290 20.65 -10.51 -12.62
C PRO A 290 20.91 -10.72 -11.12
N LYS A 291 22.01 -10.18 -10.59
CA LYS A 291 22.35 -10.29 -9.16
C LYS A 291 21.37 -9.49 -8.29
N VAL A 292 21.05 -8.25 -8.68
CA VAL A 292 20.12 -7.39 -7.91
C VAL A 292 18.74 -8.03 -7.90
N ARG A 293 18.20 -8.36 -9.08
CA ARG A 293 16.91 -9.01 -9.20
C ARG A 293 16.84 -10.33 -8.43
N GLY A 294 17.89 -11.16 -8.54
CA GLY A 294 18.01 -12.42 -7.82
C GLY A 294 17.92 -12.24 -6.30
N TRP A 295 18.59 -11.23 -5.74
CA TRP A 295 18.50 -10.90 -4.32
C TRP A 295 17.10 -10.41 -3.92
N MET A 296 16.44 -9.57 -4.74
CA MET A 296 15.09 -9.10 -4.46
C MET A 296 14.09 -10.26 -4.41
N ILE A 297 14.14 -11.18 -5.37
CA ILE A 297 13.33 -12.39 -5.41
C ILE A 297 13.63 -13.29 -4.20
N PHE A 298 14.90 -13.52 -3.88
CA PHE A 298 15.30 -14.32 -2.73
C PHE A 298 14.75 -13.77 -1.41
N LEU A 299 14.93 -12.46 -1.16
CA LEU A 299 14.41 -11.82 0.06
C LEU A 299 12.88 -11.88 0.13
N SER A 300 12.19 -11.77 -1.00
CA SER A 300 10.74 -11.90 -1.08
C SER A 300 10.29 -13.32 -0.69
N ILE A 301 10.90 -14.35 -1.25
CA ILE A 301 10.58 -15.75 -0.94
C ILE A 301 10.89 -16.07 0.53
N VAL A 302 12.05 -15.63 1.04
CA VAL A 302 12.38 -15.78 2.46
C VAL A 302 11.33 -15.09 3.34
N GLY A 303 10.91 -13.87 2.98
CA GLY A 303 9.85 -13.15 3.69
C GLY A 303 8.53 -13.92 3.73
N ILE A 304 8.13 -14.54 2.61
CA ILE A 304 6.92 -15.37 2.50
C ILE A 304 6.98 -16.53 3.50
N ILE A 305 8.02 -17.35 3.41
CA ILE A 305 8.14 -18.58 4.21
C ILE A 305 8.39 -18.25 5.69
N TYR A 306 9.36 -17.39 5.97
CA TYR A 306 9.72 -16.98 7.32
C TYR A 306 8.53 -16.32 8.04
N GLY A 307 7.86 -15.35 7.40
CA GLY A 307 6.72 -14.67 7.97
C GLY A 307 5.59 -15.63 8.35
N ALA A 308 5.29 -16.59 7.47
CA ALA A 308 4.26 -17.60 7.70
C ALA A 308 4.62 -18.57 8.83
N LEU A 309 5.87 -19.08 8.87
CA LEU A 309 6.34 -19.97 9.94
C LEU A 309 6.33 -19.27 11.31
N VAL A 310 6.77 -18.02 11.36
CA VAL A 310 6.76 -17.26 12.61
C VAL A 310 5.32 -16.96 13.05
N SER A 311 4.40 -16.67 12.11
CA SER A 311 2.96 -16.51 12.42
C SER A 311 2.38 -17.76 13.07
N LEU A 312 2.69 -18.95 12.53
CA LEU A 312 2.21 -20.23 13.02
C LEU A 312 2.55 -20.46 14.50
N MET A 313 3.72 -19.98 14.95
CA MET A 313 4.23 -20.20 16.31
C MET A 313 3.81 -19.14 17.32
N GLN A 314 3.02 -18.12 16.92
CA GLN A 314 2.61 -17.06 17.84
C GLN A 314 1.53 -17.53 18.83
N LYS A 315 1.64 -17.05 20.07
CA LYS A 315 0.65 -17.24 21.14
C LYS A 315 -0.35 -16.07 21.24
N ASP A 316 0.05 -14.88 20.79
CA ASP A 316 -0.75 -13.66 20.74
C ASP A 316 -1.37 -13.51 19.35
N MET A 317 -2.71 -13.38 19.28
CA MET A 317 -3.45 -13.25 18.02
C MET A 317 -3.01 -12.03 17.21
N LYS A 318 -2.74 -10.90 17.86
CA LYS A 318 -2.33 -9.66 17.19
C LYS A 318 -0.94 -9.77 16.60
N LYS A 319 -0.03 -10.49 17.29
CA LYS A 319 1.31 -10.83 16.80
C LYS A 319 1.24 -11.75 15.59
N LEU A 320 0.37 -12.76 15.63
CA LEU A 320 0.15 -13.67 14.52
C LEU A 320 -0.25 -12.91 13.26
N VAL A 321 -1.25 -12.02 13.35
CA VAL A 321 -1.70 -11.19 12.22
C VAL A 321 -0.60 -10.23 11.76
N ALA A 322 0.23 -9.68 12.66
CA ALA A 322 1.34 -8.83 12.28
C ALA A 322 2.40 -9.56 11.45
N TYR A 323 2.80 -10.77 11.85
CA TYR A 323 3.75 -11.58 11.09
C TYR A 323 3.17 -12.12 9.77
N SER A 324 1.85 -12.38 9.71
CA SER A 324 1.19 -12.75 8.45
C SER A 324 1.34 -11.67 7.39
N SER A 325 1.37 -10.39 7.81
CA SER A 325 1.63 -9.27 6.89
C SER A 325 3.02 -9.33 6.25
N VAL A 326 4.04 -9.80 6.98
CA VAL A 326 5.39 -10.00 6.42
C VAL A 326 5.34 -11.02 5.27
N SER A 327 4.59 -12.11 5.46
CA SER A 327 4.40 -13.16 4.45
C SER A 327 3.65 -12.62 3.23
N HIS A 328 2.47 -12.02 3.41
CA HIS A 328 1.64 -11.53 2.30
C HIS A 328 2.31 -10.39 1.51
N LEU A 329 3.05 -9.51 2.17
CA LEU A 329 3.82 -8.46 1.49
C LEU A 329 5.08 -9.03 0.81
N GLY A 330 5.60 -10.17 1.27
CA GLY A 330 6.57 -10.96 0.53
C GLY A 330 6.05 -11.39 -0.85
N PHE A 331 4.77 -11.81 -0.96
CA PHE A 331 4.13 -12.05 -2.26
C PHE A 331 4.06 -10.76 -3.10
N CYS A 332 3.69 -9.62 -2.49
CA CYS A 332 3.64 -8.35 -3.23
C CYS A 332 5.01 -8.00 -3.81
N THR A 333 6.09 -8.09 -3.03
CA THR A 333 7.44 -7.80 -3.52
C THR A 333 7.92 -8.83 -4.56
N LEU A 334 7.56 -10.10 -4.41
CA LEU A 334 7.82 -11.13 -5.42
C LEU A 334 7.19 -10.75 -6.77
N GLY A 335 5.92 -10.34 -6.76
CA GLY A 335 5.21 -9.88 -7.97
C GLY A 335 5.80 -8.63 -8.59
N ILE A 336 6.26 -7.66 -7.77
CA ILE A 336 6.96 -6.45 -8.24
C ILE A 336 8.23 -6.84 -9.02
N PHE A 337 9.07 -7.70 -8.46
CA PHE A 337 10.35 -8.09 -9.07
C PHE A 337 10.24 -9.23 -10.09
N ALA A 338 9.04 -9.79 -10.30
CA ALA A 338 8.77 -10.57 -11.50
C ALA A 338 8.89 -9.73 -12.77
N LEU A 339 8.65 -8.41 -12.69
CA LEU A 339 8.85 -7.43 -13.75
C LEU A 339 8.04 -7.75 -15.02
N ASN A 340 6.88 -8.35 -14.89
CA ASN A 340 5.94 -8.59 -15.97
C ASN A 340 4.53 -8.13 -15.59
N GLN A 341 3.64 -8.05 -16.56
CA GLN A 341 2.30 -7.51 -16.37
C GLN A 341 1.50 -8.28 -15.31
N ALA A 342 1.52 -9.61 -15.36
CA ALA A 342 0.78 -10.43 -14.39
C ALA A 342 1.31 -10.24 -12.96
N GLY A 343 2.64 -10.32 -12.76
CA GLY A 343 3.28 -10.14 -11.46
C GLY A 343 3.00 -8.76 -10.85
N LEU A 344 3.18 -7.69 -11.64
CA LEU A 344 2.94 -6.31 -11.17
C LEU A 344 1.44 -6.06 -10.90
N SER A 345 0.55 -6.44 -11.82
CA SER A 345 -0.90 -6.26 -11.61
C SER A 345 -1.39 -7.06 -10.40
N GLY A 346 -0.96 -8.32 -10.28
CA GLY A 346 -1.22 -9.16 -9.13
C GLY A 346 -0.70 -8.54 -7.83
N SER A 347 0.52 -7.98 -7.84
CA SER A 347 1.10 -7.31 -6.69
C SER A 347 0.29 -6.10 -6.23
N VAL A 348 -0.10 -5.21 -7.14
CA VAL A 348 -0.90 -4.03 -6.77
C VAL A 348 -2.27 -4.45 -6.27
N LEU A 349 -2.92 -5.42 -6.92
CA LEU A 349 -4.21 -5.94 -6.45
C LEU A 349 -4.07 -6.61 -5.07
N GLN A 350 -2.99 -7.36 -4.81
CA GLN A 350 -2.74 -7.97 -3.51
C GLN A 350 -2.49 -6.94 -2.41
N GLN A 351 -1.93 -5.78 -2.72
CA GLN A 351 -1.84 -4.68 -1.77
C GLN A 351 -3.23 -4.23 -1.30
N ILE A 352 -4.19 -4.10 -2.22
CA ILE A 352 -5.58 -3.77 -1.89
C ILE A 352 -6.22 -4.89 -1.08
N ASN A 353 -6.07 -6.14 -1.52
CA ASN A 353 -6.62 -7.32 -0.86
C ASN A 353 -6.10 -7.46 0.58
N HIS A 354 -4.79 -7.31 0.78
CA HIS A 354 -4.18 -7.32 2.10
C HIS A 354 -4.71 -6.17 2.98
N GLY A 355 -4.95 -4.98 2.41
CA GLY A 355 -5.56 -3.87 3.14
C GLY A 355 -6.96 -4.22 3.67
N ILE A 356 -7.78 -4.87 2.85
CA ILE A 356 -9.14 -5.29 3.17
C ILE A 356 -9.11 -6.44 4.19
N SER A 357 -8.44 -7.54 3.86
CA SER A 357 -8.45 -8.75 4.70
C SER A 357 -7.71 -8.52 6.03
N THR A 358 -6.49 -8.03 6.00
CA THR A 358 -5.71 -7.82 7.23
C THR A 358 -6.23 -6.66 8.08
N GLY A 359 -6.78 -5.60 7.44
CA GLY A 359 -7.52 -4.57 8.15
C GLY A 359 -8.69 -5.16 8.96
N ALA A 360 -9.48 -6.05 8.33
CA ALA A 360 -10.53 -6.78 9.02
C ALA A 360 -9.99 -7.71 10.12
N LEU A 361 -8.86 -8.41 9.90
CA LEU A 361 -8.25 -9.26 10.91
C LEU A 361 -7.83 -8.47 12.16
N PHE A 362 -7.29 -7.26 12.01
CA PHE A 362 -6.98 -6.40 13.16
C PHE A 362 -8.23 -5.89 13.87
N LEU A 363 -9.32 -5.59 13.15
CA LEU A 363 -10.61 -5.27 13.77
C LEU A 363 -11.16 -6.46 14.56
N ILE A 364 -11.08 -7.67 14.01
CA ILE A 364 -11.48 -8.93 14.66
C ILE A 364 -10.73 -9.10 15.98
N VAL A 365 -9.41 -9.02 15.96
CA VAL A 365 -8.59 -9.13 17.18
C VAL A 365 -8.92 -8.00 18.17
N GLY A 366 -9.16 -6.78 17.66
CA GLY A 366 -9.52 -5.62 18.46
C GLY A 366 -10.83 -5.81 19.23
N ILE A 367 -11.86 -6.35 18.58
CA ILE A 367 -13.16 -6.62 19.21
C ILE A 367 -13.05 -7.60 20.38
N LEU A 368 -12.33 -8.70 20.23
CA LEU A 368 -12.08 -9.62 21.35
C LEU A 368 -11.27 -8.95 22.45
N TYR A 369 -10.27 -8.16 22.10
CA TYR A 369 -9.45 -7.45 23.07
C TYR A 369 -10.24 -6.40 23.85
N GLU A 370 -11.13 -5.64 23.23
CA GLU A 370 -12.01 -4.68 23.92
C GLU A 370 -12.94 -5.35 24.93
N ARG A 371 -13.40 -6.57 24.63
CA ARG A 371 -14.29 -7.34 25.53
C ARG A 371 -13.57 -8.09 26.63
N ARG A 372 -12.33 -8.56 26.39
CA ARG A 372 -11.62 -9.48 27.28
C ARG A 372 -10.30 -8.94 27.85
N HIS A 373 -9.76 -7.87 27.27
CA HIS A 373 -8.45 -7.28 27.63
C HIS A 373 -7.27 -8.28 27.59
N THR A 374 -7.40 -9.35 26.81
CA THR A 374 -6.33 -10.32 26.51
C THR A 374 -6.32 -10.66 25.03
N ARG A 375 -5.16 -11.07 24.49
CA ARG A 375 -4.98 -11.51 23.11
C ARG A 375 -4.36 -12.91 23.05
N GLU A 376 -4.12 -13.53 24.20
CA GLU A 376 -3.55 -14.87 24.30
C GLU A 376 -4.56 -15.89 23.77
N ILE A 377 -4.11 -16.72 22.79
CA ILE A 377 -4.97 -17.69 22.11
C ILE A 377 -5.49 -18.74 23.11
N SER A 378 -4.69 -19.10 24.11
CA SER A 378 -5.04 -20.09 25.13
C SER A 378 -6.20 -19.66 26.07
N GLU A 379 -6.51 -18.35 26.12
CA GLU A 379 -7.62 -17.82 26.92
C GLU A 379 -8.99 -17.99 26.26
N TYR A 380 -9.02 -18.48 25.01
CA TYR A 380 -10.22 -18.61 24.20
C TYR A 380 -10.50 -20.09 23.87
N GLY A 381 -11.74 -20.36 23.50
CA GLY A 381 -12.27 -21.62 23.03
C GLY A 381 -13.79 -21.53 22.94
N GLY A 382 -14.40 -22.12 21.94
CA GLY A 382 -15.84 -22.17 21.75
C GLY A 382 -16.52 -20.83 21.48
N ILE A 383 -15.79 -19.81 21.01
CA ILE A 383 -16.34 -18.44 20.79
C ILE A 383 -17.49 -18.47 19.78
N SER A 384 -17.51 -19.39 18.83
CA SER A 384 -18.62 -19.53 17.88
C SER A 384 -19.98 -19.80 18.53
N ASN A 385 -20.00 -20.41 19.72
CA ASN A 385 -21.22 -20.72 20.46
C ASN A 385 -21.84 -19.46 21.09
N VAL A 386 -21.02 -18.47 21.40
CA VAL A 386 -21.41 -17.25 22.12
C VAL A 386 -21.56 -16.07 21.17
N MET A 387 -20.70 -15.99 20.15
CA MET A 387 -20.65 -14.89 19.16
C MET A 387 -20.73 -15.44 17.74
N PRO A 388 -21.88 -15.98 17.29
CA PRO A 388 -21.99 -16.67 16.00
C PRO A 388 -21.82 -15.74 14.79
N VAL A 389 -22.32 -14.50 14.82
CA VAL A 389 -22.17 -13.53 13.72
C VAL A 389 -20.70 -13.12 13.59
N TYR A 390 -20.05 -12.83 14.71
CA TYR A 390 -18.63 -12.53 14.76
C TYR A 390 -17.78 -13.70 14.22
N ALA A 391 -18.09 -14.94 14.62
CA ALA A 391 -17.39 -16.13 14.14
C ALA A 391 -17.55 -16.32 12.62
N THR A 392 -18.75 -16.08 12.07
CA THR A 392 -19.01 -16.17 10.65
C THR A 392 -18.21 -15.14 9.84
N ILE A 393 -18.21 -13.88 10.26
CA ILE A 393 -17.42 -12.82 9.60
C ILE A 393 -15.92 -13.12 9.72
N THR A 394 -15.46 -13.59 10.88
CA THR A 394 -14.08 -13.99 11.07
C THR A 394 -13.68 -15.11 10.11
N MET A 395 -14.51 -16.14 9.94
CA MET A 395 -14.23 -17.22 8.99
C MET A 395 -14.11 -16.67 7.56
N ILE A 396 -15.05 -15.83 7.12
CA ILE A 396 -14.99 -15.22 5.78
C ILE A 396 -13.67 -14.46 5.57
N MET A 397 -13.26 -13.63 6.54
CA MET A 397 -12.05 -12.83 6.42
C MET A 397 -10.76 -13.66 6.55
N PHE A 398 -10.78 -14.77 7.31
CA PHE A 398 -9.68 -15.73 7.35
C PHE A 398 -9.53 -16.45 6.00
N LEU A 399 -10.65 -16.93 5.43
CA LEU A 399 -10.69 -17.55 4.10
C LEU A 399 -10.22 -16.57 3.01
N SER A 400 -10.60 -15.30 3.13
CA SER A 400 -10.12 -14.20 2.27
C SER A 400 -8.59 -14.02 2.37
N SER A 401 -8.06 -13.99 3.59
CA SER A 401 -6.64 -13.76 3.83
C SER A 401 -5.77 -14.94 3.40
N MET A 402 -6.24 -16.18 3.54
CA MET A 402 -5.48 -17.37 3.13
C MET A 402 -5.57 -17.69 1.63
N GLY A 403 -6.31 -16.90 0.87
CA GLY A 403 -6.39 -17.06 -0.58
C GLY A 403 -7.37 -18.15 -1.04
N LEU A 404 -8.55 -18.27 -0.40
CA LEU A 404 -9.60 -19.16 -0.90
C LEU A 404 -10.16 -18.64 -2.24
N PRO A 405 -10.30 -19.48 -3.30
CA PRO A 405 -11.02 -19.10 -4.51
C PRO A 405 -12.40 -18.48 -4.21
N LEU A 406 -12.85 -17.55 -5.04
CA LEU A 406 -14.05 -16.72 -4.89
C LEU A 406 -13.88 -15.54 -3.90
N LEU A 407 -12.74 -15.41 -3.23
CA LEU A 407 -12.39 -14.28 -2.38
C LEU A 407 -11.15 -13.55 -2.93
N ASN A 408 -11.01 -12.30 -2.54
CA ASN A 408 -10.02 -11.38 -3.08
C ASN A 408 -8.56 -11.84 -2.95
N GLY A 409 -8.18 -12.46 -1.82
CA GLY A 409 -6.80 -12.90 -1.58
C GLY A 409 -6.27 -13.87 -2.64
N PHE A 410 -7.13 -14.82 -3.09
CA PHE A 410 -6.78 -15.76 -4.15
C PHE A 410 -6.39 -15.05 -5.44
N VAL A 411 -7.19 -14.07 -5.86
CA VAL A 411 -6.96 -13.38 -7.15
C VAL A 411 -5.59 -12.72 -7.19
N GLY A 412 -5.21 -12.03 -6.12
CA GLY A 412 -3.91 -11.35 -6.04
C GLY A 412 -2.73 -12.33 -6.01
N GLU A 413 -2.74 -13.28 -5.06
CA GLU A 413 -1.62 -14.22 -4.87
C GLU A 413 -1.46 -15.17 -6.06
N PHE A 414 -2.57 -15.68 -6.60
CA PHE A 414 -2.51 -16.53 -7.79
C PHE A 414 -1.91 -15.80 -9.00
N THR A 415 -2.31 -14.54 -9.23
CA THR A 415 -1.77 -13.75 -10.34
C THR A 415 -0.29 -13.42 -10.15
N ILE A 416 0.16 -13.18 -8.90
CA ILE A 416 1.59 -13.03 -8.58
C ILE A 416 2.36 -14.31 -8.90
N LEU A 417 1.86 -15.46 -8.44
CA LEU A 417 2.50 -16.75 -8.69
C LEU A 417 2.54 -17.08 -10.18
N GLN A 418 1.46 -16.79 -10.92
CA GLN A 418 1.41 -16.93 -12.39
C GLN A 418 2.50 -16.08 -13.06
N GLY A 419 2.59 -14.79 -12.73
CA GLY A 419 3.62 -13.90 -13.26
C GLY A 419 5.03 -14.36 -12.90
N THR A 420 5.24 -14.81 -11.67
CA THR A 420 6.52 -15.36 -11.21
C THR A 420 6.88 -16.65 -11.94
N PHE A 421 5.91 -17.55 -12.16
CA PHE A 421 6.09 -18.80 -12.90
C PHE A 421 6.48 -18.57 -14.37
N MET A 422 5.87 -17.59 -15.02
CA MET A 422 6.20 -17.20 -16.39
C MET A 422 7.66 -16.74 -16.55
N GLU A 423 8.23 -16.12 -15.52
CA GLU A 423 9.64 -15.71 -15.52
C GLU A 423 10.57 -16.86 -15.14
N ASN A 424 10.25 -17.55 -14.06
CA ASN A 424 11.03 -18.68 -13.58
C ASN A 424 10.17 -19.58 -12.67
N TRP A 425 9.85 -20.77 -13.15
CA TRP A 425 9.02 -21.72 -12.41
C TRP A 425 9.61 -22.11 -11.04
N LYS A 426 10.96 -22.09 -10.88
CA LYS A 426 11.61 -22.41 -9.60
C LYS A 426 11.29 -21.35 -8.53
N TRP A 427 11.22 -20.09 -8.90
CA TRP A 427 10.84 -19.02 -7.97
C TRP A 427 9.41 -19.19 -7.46
N ALA A 428 8.49 -19.49 -8.37
CA ALA A 428 7.10 -19.77 -8.02
C ALA A 428 6.99 -21.03 -7.13
N ALA A 429 7.71 -22.11 -7.45
CA ALA A 429 7.72 -23.33 -6.67
C ALA A 429 8.18 -23.10 -5.22
N TRP A 430 9.19 -22.24 -5.00
CA TRP A 430 9.63 -21.88 -3.66
C TRP A 430 8.66 -20.95 -2.91
N ALA A 431 7.81 -20.21 -3.60
CA ALA A 431 6.82 -19.32 -2.99
C ALA A 431 5.50 -20.03 -2.63
N VAL A 432 5.09 -21.07 -3.39
CA VAL A 432 3.84 -21.83 -3.18
C VAL A 432 3.65 -22.34 -1.75
N PRO A 433 4.68 -22.87 -1.03
CA PRO A 433 4.51 -23.29 0.36
C PRO A 433 3.96 -22.18 1.28
N GLY A 434 4.17 -20.90 0.95
CA GLY A 434 3.59 -19.78 1.69
C GLY A 434 2.07 -19.78 1.74
N VAL A 435 1.40 -20.17 0.65
CA VAL A 435 -0.07 -20.29 0.59
C VAL A 435 -0.56 -21.41 1.52
N ILE A 436 0.13 -22.55 1.53
CA ILE A 436 -0.20 -23.69 2.41
C ILE A 436 -0.01 -23.28 3.87
N LEU A 437 1.08 -22.60 4.19
CA LEU A 437 1.36 -22.12 5.55
C LEU A 437 0.35 -21.05 5.99
N ALA A 438 -0.12 -20.19 5.07
CA ALA A 438 -1.17 -19.22 5.37
C ALA A 438 -2.47 -19.89 5.80
N ALA A 439 -2.89 -20.91 5.07
CA ALA A 439 -4.04 -21.74 5.46
C ALA A 439 -3.80 -22.41 6.82
N ALA A 440 -2.60 -22.97 7.04
CA ALA A 440 -2.27 -23.68 8.27
C ALA A 440 -2.39 -22.76 9.50
N TYR A 441 -1.75 -21.58 9.53
CA TYR A 441 -1.79 -20.74 10.73
C TYR A 441 -3.16 -20.08 10.96
N LEU A 442 -3.92 -19.75 9.91
CA LEU A 442 -5.25 -19.13 10.07
C LEU A 442 -6.30 -20.16 10.50
N LEU A 443 -6.35 -21.33 9.87
CA LEU A 443 -7.31 -22.36 10.24
C LEU A 443 -7.01 -22.92 11.62
N TRP A 444 -5.72 -23.07 11.99
CA TRP A 444 -5.35 -23.49 13.33
C TRP A 444 -5.67 -22.43 14.39
N LEU A 445 -5.52 -21.14 14.07
CA LEU A 445 -6.00 -20.07 14.94
C LEU A 445 -7.52 -20.14 15.12
N TYR A 446 -8.26 -20.30 14.02
CA TYR A 446 -9.72 -20.41 14.06
C TYR A 446 -10.18 -21.60 14.90
N GLN A 447 -9.57 -22.76 14.68
CA GLN A 447 -9.87 -23.97 15.44
C GLN A 447 -9.71 -23.74 16.95
N ARG A 448 -8.59 -23.14 17.37
CA ARG A 448 -8.28 -22.93 18.79
C ARG A 448 -9.19 -21.91 19.47
N VAL A 449 -9.62 -20.88 18.76
CA VAL A 449 -10.39 -19.77 19.34
C VAL A 449 -11.90 -19.99 19.22
N PHE A 450 -12.38 -20.50 18.08
CA PHE A 450 -13.80 -20.51 17.77
C PHE A 450 -14.47 -21.85 17.97
N PHE A 451 -13.78 -22.98 17.74
CA PHE A 451 -14.38 -24.30 17.88
C PHE A 451 -14.27 -24.86 19.30
N GLY A 452 -15.03 -25.95 19.55
CA GLY A 452 -15.08 -26.63 20.83
C GLY A 452 -16.08 -26.02 21.82
N THR A 453 -15.88 -26.35 23.09
CA THR A 453 -16.66 -25.82 24.21
C THR A 453 -16.04 -24.54 24.77
N VAL A 454 -16.83 -23.69 25.40
CA VAL A 454 -16.32 -22.51 26.10
C VAL A 454 -15.56 -23.01 27.35
N THR A 455 -14.23 -22.92 27.29
CA THR A 455 -13.35 -23.44 28.35
C THR A 455 -13.13 -22.43 29.48
N ASN A 456 -13.21 -21.12 29.18
CA ASN A 456 -13.03 -20.06 30.15
C ASN A 456 -14.38 -19.39 30.49
N PRO A 457 -14.85 -19.45 31.75
CA PRO A 457 -16.15 -18.87 32.15
C PRO A 457 -16.30 -17.38 31.83
N LYS A 458 -15.19 -16.64 31.74
CA LYS A 458 -15.20 -15.21 31.35
C LYS A 458 -15.66 -15.02 29.89
N ASN A 459 -15.67 -16.04 29.07
CA ASN A 459 -16.09 -15.97 27.67
C ASN A 459 -17.61 -16.24 27.51
N GLU A 460 -18.28 -16.84 28.49
CA GLU A 460 -19.70 -17.21 28.39
C GLU A 460 -20.66 -16.03 28.20
N LYS A 461 -20.28 -14.86 28.73
CA LYS A 461 -21.12 -13.64 28.72
C LYS A 461 -20.70 -12.63 27.65
N LEU A 462 -19.90 -13.02 26.67
CA LEU A 462 -19.50 -12.12 25.59
C LEU A 462 -20.71 -11.79 24.69
N HIS A 463 -20.85 -10.52 24.36
CA HIS A 463 -21.88 -10.07 23.42
C HIS A 463 -21.36 -10.17 21.98
N ASP A 464 -22.24 -10.58 21.06
CA ASP A 464 -21.94 -10.60 19.63
C ASP A 464 -21.80 -9.17 19.08
N LEU A 465 -21.61 -9.04 17.77
CA LEU A 465 -21.37 -7.76 17.11
C LEU A 465 -22.52 -6.76 17.31
N THR A 466 -22.16 -5.55 17.65
CA THR A 466 -23.08 -4.40 17.63
C THR A 466 -23.33 -3.93 16.19
N PRO A 467 -24.43 -3.20 15.90
CA PRO A 467 -24.70 -2.65 14.56
C PRO A 467 -23.56 -1.77 14.02
N ARG A 468 -22.89 -1.02 14.90
CA ARG A 468 -21.74 -0.21 14.52
C ARG A 468 -20.55 -1.08 14.08
N GLU A 469 -20.23 -2.13 14.84
CA GLU A 469 -19.16 -3.08 14.48
C GLU A 469 -19.50 -3.82 13.18
N LEU A 470 -20.76 -4.20 13.00
CA LEU A 470 -21.22 -4.81 11.75
C LEU A 470 -21.03 -3.87 10.56
N LEU A 471 -21.31 -2.57 10.74
CA LEU A 471 -21.10 -1.55 9.71
C LEU A 471 -19.60 -1.40 9.33
N THR A 472 -18.66 -1.62 10.26
CA THR A 472 -17.23 -1.60 9.93
C THR A 472 -16.79 -2.79 9.09
N PHE A 473 -17.43 -3.97 9.25
CA PHE A 473 -17.07 -5.17 8.49
C PHE A 473 -17.80 -5.27 7.14
N ALA A 474 -19.03 -4.78 7.05
CA ALA A 474 -19.88 -4.96 5.86
C ALA A 474 -19.18 -4.53 4.56
N PRO A 475 -18.57 -3.34 4.42
CA PRO A 475 -17.89 -2.95 3.20
C PRO A 475 -16.66 -3.82 2.90
N LEU A 476 -15.94 -4.28 3.92
CA LEU A 476 -14.76 -5.14 3.74
C LEU A 476 -15.15 -6.51 3.20
N VAL A 477 -16.21 -7.11 3.75
CA VAL A 477 -16.74 -8.39 3.29
C VAL A 477 -17.28 -8.27 1.86
N ILE A 478 -18.06 -7.23 1.56
CA ILE A 478 -18.62 -6.99 0.22
C ILE A 478 -17.51 -6.86 -0.82
N ILE A 479 -16.48 -6.06 -0.53
CA ILE A 479 -15.37 -5.85 -1.47
C ILE A 479 -14.53 -7.12 -1.63
N ALA A 480 -14.35 -7.91 -0.55
CA ALA A 480 -13.63 -9.18 -0.62
C ALA A 480 -14.31 -10.17 -1.59
N PHE A 481 -15.63 -10.28 -1.54
CA PHE A 481 -16.40 -11.07 -2.51
C PHE A 481 -16.39 -10.44 -3.91
N TRP A 482 -16.54 -9.12 -4.01
CA TRP A 482 -16.56 -8.45 -5.31
C TRP A 482 -15.27 -8.68 -6.09
N ILE A 483 -14.11 -8.44 -5.47
CA ILE A 483 -12.81 -8.70 -6.12
C ILE A 483 -12.65 -10.19 -6.44
N GLY A 484 -13.09 -11.08 -5.54
CA GLY A 484 -12.96 -12.52 -5.72
C GLY A 484 -13.81 -13.10 -6.85
N LEU A 485 -15.03 -12.59 -7.02
CA LEU A 485 -15.98 -13.07 -8.03
C LEU A 485 -15.82 -12.35 -9.37
N TYR A 486 -15.49 -11.06 -9.37
CA TYR A 486 -15.40 -10.23 -10.58
C TYR A 486 -14.18 -9.29 -10.56
N PRO A 487 -12.95 -9.84 -10.69
CA PRO A 487 -11.69 -9.07 -10.63
C PRO A 487 -11.45 -8.19 -11.87
N LYS A 488 -12.14 -8.44 -12.99
CA LYS A 488 -11.91 -7.78 -14.28
C LYS A 488 -11.82 -6.25 -14.20
N PRO A 489 -12.71 -5.52 -13.50
CA PRO A 489 -12.61 -4.07 -13.41
C PRO A 489 -11.31 -3.57 -12.77
N PHE A 490 -10.81 -4.27 -11.76
CA PHE A 490 -9.58 -3.91 -11.07
C PHE A 490 -8.35 -4.09 -11.98
N PHE A 491 -8.29 -5.19 -12.72
CA PHE A 491 -7.22 -5.39 -13.70
C PHE A 491 -7.27 -4.39 -14.85
N GLN A 492 -8.45 -4.00 -15.33
CA GLN A 492 -8.60 -2.97 -16.37
C GLN A 492 -8.10 -1.59 -15.91
N ILE A 493 -8.28 -1.25 -14.62
CA ILE A 493 -7.75 -0.02 -14.02
C ILE A 493 -6.22 -0.05 -13.97
N LEU A 494 -5.62 -1.22 -13.74
CA LEU A 494 -4.17 -1.41 -13.60
C LEU A 494 -3.46 -1.59 -14.94
N GLU A 495 -4.18 -1.90 -16.00
CA GLU A 495 -3.59 -2.29 -17.31
C GLU A 495 -2.61 -1.25 -17.84
N GLN A 496 -3.02 0.01 -17.95
CA GLN A 496 -2.20 1.07 -18.53
C GLN A 496 -0.97 1.42 -17.67
N PRO A 497 -1.09 1.74 -16.37
CA PRO A 497 0.07 2.10 -15.58
C PRO A 497 1.06 0.95 -15.41
N VAL A 498 0.58 -0.29 -15.31
CA VAL A 498 1.46 -1.46 -15.22
C VAL A 498 2.19 -1.70 -16.53
N ASN A 499 1.50 -1.63 -17.68
CA ASN A 499 2.13 -1.75 -18.99
C ASN A 499 3.22 -0.68 -19.20
N GLN A 500 2.96 0.55 -18.79
CA GLN A 500 3.95 1.63 -18.88
C GLN A 500 5.20 1.33 -18.05
N ILE A 501 5.05 0.82 -16.84
CA ILE A 501 6.19 0.45 -15.97
C ILE A 501 6.96 -0.73 -16.57
N VAL A 502 6.27 -1.79 -17.01
CA VAL A 502 6.91 -2.95 -17.65
C VAL A 502 7.67 -2.53 -18.91
N TYR A 503 7.06 -1.66 -19.72
CA TYR A 503 7.72 -1.10 -20.89
C TYR A 503 9.00 -0.31 -20.54
N THR A 504 8.94 0.53 -19.51
CA THR A 504 10.10 1.31 -19.05
C THR A 504 11.24 0.41 -18.60
N VAL A 505 10.94 -0.71 -17.93
CA VAL A 505 11.94 -1.61 -17.37
C VAL A 505 12.45 -2.64 -18.38
N ARG A 506 11.56 -3.20 -19.21
CA ARG A 506 11.88 -4.32 -20.13
C ARG A 506 12.18 -3.89 -21.56
N GLY A 507 11.81 -2.67 -21.95
CA GLY A 507 11.96 -2.16 -23.32
C GLY A 507 10.83 -2.59 -24.27
N LYS A 508 10.97 -2.17 -25.53
CA LYS A 508 9.93 -2.29 -26.59
C LYS A 508 9.62 -3.73 -27.00
N ASP A 509 10.60 -4.60 -26.92
CA ASP A 509 10.53 -5.94 -27.52
C ASP A 509 9.98 -7.00 -26.55
N TYR A 510 9.55 -6.60 -25.36
CA TYR A 510 9.02 -7.56 -24.39
C TYR A 510 7.62 -8.04 -24.80
N PRO A 511 7.39 -9.38 -24.93
CA PRO A 511 6.11 -9.92 -25.34
C PRO A 511 4.97 -9.51 -24.41
N GLY A 512 3.87 -8.99 -24.96
CA GLY A 512 2.67 -8.58 -24.20
C GLY A 512 2.62 -7.10 -23.84
N VAL A 513 3.68 -6.32 -24.10
CA VAL A 513 3.63 -4.87 -24.00
C VAL A 513 3.06 -4.31 -25.29
N GLN A 514 1.79 -3.91 -25.26
CA GLN A 514 1.22 -3.14 -26.37
C GLN A 514 1.89 -1.77 -26.44
N ASN A 515 2.11 -1.29 -27.66
CA ASN A 515 2.84 -0.07 -27.97
C ASN A 515 2.10 1.18 -27.43
N VAL A 516 2.22 1.44 -26.12
CA VAL A 516 1.58 2.57 -25.42
C VAL A 516 2.15 3.91 -25.91
N ASN A 517 3.34 3.91 -26.53
CA ASN A 517 4.02 5.12 -27.02
C ASN A 517 3.51 5.65 -28.35
N ALA A 518 2.63 4.95 -29.06
CA ALA A 518 2.00 5.52 -30.25
C ALA A 518 1.11 6.74 -29.93
N ALA A 519 0.66 6.87 -28.67
CA ALA A 519 -0.16 7.99 -28.21
C ALA A 519 0.64 9.14 -27.54
N ILE A 520 1.96 8.98 -27.34
CA ILE A 520 2.82 9.99 -26.67
C ILE A 520 3.70 10.76 -27.66
N ARG A 521 3.68 10.41 -28.94
CA ARG A 521 4.38 11.25 -29.94
C ARG A 521 3.66 12.60 -30.06
N PRO A 522 4.38 13.73 -29.91
CA PRO A 522 3.86 15.01 -30.38
C PRO A 522 3.45 14.88 -31.86
N ALA A 523 2.42 15.60 -32.26
CA ALA A 523 1.88 15.56 -33.63
C ALA A 523 2.92 15.86 -34.75
N ASP A 524 4.09 16.35 -34.38
CA ASP A 524 5.18 16.70 -35.31
C ASP A 524 5.96 15.50 -35.84
N ASP A 525 5.87 14.31 -35.22
CA ASP A 525 6.56 13.10 -35.72
C ASP A 525 5.69 12.19 -36.61
N ALA A 526 4.41 12.50 -36.74
CA ALA A 526 3.50 11.72 -37.58
C ALA A 526 3.81 11.86 -39.09
N GLY A 527 4.55 12.89 -39.50
CA GLY A 527 4.97 13.11 -40.89
C GLY A 527 6.12 12.21 -41.34
N ASN A 528 7.04 11.84 -40.43
CA ASN A 528 8.22 11.05 -40.79
C ASN A 528 7.95 9.54 -40.89
N THR A 529 6.98 8.99 -40.20
CA THR A 529 6.64 7.56 -40.27
C THR A 529 5.87 7.20 -41.55
N ALA A 530 5.11 8.12 -42.12
CA ALA A 530 4.44 7.91 -43.42
C ALA A 530 5.45 7.91 -44.57
N ALA A 531 6.51 8.70 -44.48
CA ALA A 531 7.58 8.73 -45.46
C ALA A 531 8.46 7.47 -45.41
N GLU A 532 8.84 7.00 -44.21
CA GLU A 532 9.59 5.75 -44.01
C GLU A 532 8.82 4.50 -44.46
N GLN A 533 7.51 4.44 -44.19
CA GLN A 533 6.65 3.34 -44.68
C GLN A 533 6.44 3.38 -46.20
N ALA A 534 6.43 4.56 -46.80
CA ALA A 534 6.35 4.71 -48.26
C ALA A 534 7.67 4.24 -48.93
N GLU A 535 8.84 4.54 -48.36
CA GLU A 535 10.14 4.05 -48.87
C GLU A 535 10.30 2.53 -48.71
N LEU A 536 9.84 1.94 -47.58
CA LEU A 536 9.87 0.48 -47.35
C LEU A 536 8.96 -0.28 -48.32
N ASN A 537 7.84 0.30 -48.73
CA ASN A 537 6.93 -0.30 -49.71
C ASN A 537 7.43 -0.15 -51.14
N GLN A 538 8.18 0.90 -51.46
CA GLN A 538 8.83 1.04 -52.77
C GLN A 538 10.03 0.09 -52.94
N SER A 539 10.76 -0.23 -51.88
CA SER A 539 11.89 -1.18 -51.92
C SER A 539 11.45 -2.66 -52.03
N LYS A 540 10.20 -2.99 -51.73
CA LYS A 540 9.63 -4.35 -51.85
C LYS A 540 8.93 -4.61 -53.20
N GLY A 541 8.75 -3.58 -54.02
CA GLY A 541 8.11 -3.69 -55.34
C GLY A 541 9.08 -3.90 -56.52
N THR A 542 10.39 -4.03 -56.25
CA THR A 542 11.43 -4.20 -57.27
C THR A 542 12.29 -5.44 -57.01
N LYS A 543 11.63 -6.56 -56.78
CA LYS A 543 12.26 -7.89 -56.94
C LYS A 543 11.28 -8.87 -57.54
#